data_d9012ea17fce15f628c3d58c9cee87a6
#
_entry.id   d9012ea17fce15f628c3d58c9cee87a6
#
_cell.length_a   1.000
_cell.length_b   1.000
_cell.length_c   1.000
_cell.angle_alpha   90.00
_cell.angle_beta   90.00
_cell.angle_gamma   90.00
#
_symmetry.space_group_name_H-M   'P 1'
#
loop_
_entity.id
_entity.type
_entity.pdbx_description
1 polymer ?
#
loop_
_entity_poly.entity_id
_entity_poly.type
_entity_poly.pdbx_seq_one_letter_code
_entity_poly.pdbx_strand_id
1 'polypeptide(L)'
;VAVATFAEPFAGGDHADFIEWARELREYRIERAYDRPTIMFYDGDWVYRGTVYGEIAGGVHIEVNETGTIQLRLPIDLDDRRRTWAAFWALDEESRGTSNIHIRVETMGARICGRMRPKNGVRVVRGKQGDEVVIDFLDDIEEMKHVHTAGNPFLPISLIQQPKAWMLYMQADHGILLTLAANLIRLQLTNISIDDIFALLDISNWINGTILDHLLNVWQQSQIVVKPWGLGDSNAPLALVVGNIKTSIFDVAAPILEDAEMQWDLQRWFTGDPEPWPGAGTNWRNGTL
;
A
#
# COMPACT_ATOMS: atom_id res chain seq x y z
N VAL A 1 6.22 20.08 -15.15
CA VAL A 1 6.88 19.02 -14.36
C VAL A 1 6.65 17.76 -15.17
N ALA A 2 7.72 17.15 -15.71
CA ALA A 2 7.62 15.89 -16.41
C ALA A 2 7.17 14.85 -15.39
N VAL A 3 6.03 14.22 -15.65
CA VAL A 3 5.58 13.06 -14.88
C VAL A 3 6.66 11.98 -15.09
N ALA A 4 7.24 11.49 -14.01
CA ALA A 4 8.16 10.37 -14.10
C ALA A 4 7.40 9.19 -14.72
N THR A 5 7.79 8.78 -15.90
CA THR A 5 7.23 7.57 -16.52
C THR A 5 7.76 6.40 -15.73
N PHE A 6 6.89 5.68 -15.04
CA PHE A 6 7.24 4.41 -14.42
C PHE A 6 7.48 3.37 -15.52
N ALA A 7 8.38 2.44 -15.24
CA ALA A 7 8.44 1.25 -16.05
C ALA A 7 7.09 0.53 -15.94
N GLU A 8 6.47 0.24 -17.06
CA GLU A 8 5.21 -0.49 -17.05
C GLU A 8 5.42 -1.87 -16.41
N PRO A 9 4.49 -2.32 -15.53
CA PRO A 9 4.55 -3.66 -14.99
C PRO A 9 4.47 -4.68 -16.12
N PHE A 10 5.07 -5.86 -15.94
CA PHE A 10 4.97 -6.93 -16.92
C PHE A 10 3.50 -7.30 -17.16
N ALA A 11 3.02 -7.05 -18.38
CA ALA A 11 1.61 -7.23 -18.73
C ALA A 11 1.21 -8.71 -18.94
N GLY A 12 2.16 -9.63 -18.79
CA GLY A 12 1.98 -11.05 -19.07
C GLY A 12 2.52 -11.40 -20.47
N GLY A 13 2.79 -12.67 -20.68
CA GLY A 13 3.40 -13.19 -21.89
C GLY A 13 4.14 -14.50 -21.62
N ASP A 14 4.92 -14.96 -22.56
CA ASP A 14 5.77 -16.12 -22.40
C ASP A 14 7.09 -15.77 -21.65
N HIS A 15 7.93 -16.77 -21.47
CA HIS A 15 9.23 -16.60 -20.79
C HIS A 15 10.17 -15.65 -21.56
N ALA A 16 10.09 -15.61 -22.88
CA ALA A 16 10.91 -14.73 -23.71
C ALA A 16 10.48 -13.27 -23.54
N ASP A 17 9.20 -13.00 -23.50
CA ASP A 17 8.61 -11.67 -23.25
C ASP A 17 9.04 -11.15 -21.86
N PHE A 18 9.04 -12.03 -20.86
CA PHE A 18 9.51 -11.67 -19.51
C PHE A 18 11.00 -11.30 -19.49
N ILE A 19 11.85 -12.05 -20.21
CA ILE A 19 13.30 -11.75 -20.27
C ILE A 19 13.53 -10.42 -20.99
N GLU A 20 12.80 -10.14 -22.07
CA GLU A 20 12.91 -8.88 -22.79
C GLU A 20 12.48 -7.70 -21.93
N TRP A 21 11.32 -7.78 -21.29
CA TRP A 21 10.86 -6.80 -20.34
C TRP A 21 11.86 -6.56 -19.19
N ALA A 22 12.40 -7.64 -18.60
CA ALA A 22 13.38 -7.53 -17.51
C ALA A 22 14.67 -6.85 -17.96
N ARG A 23 15.10 -7.07 -19.20
CA ARG A 23 16.25 -6.39 -19.79
C ARG A 23 15.98 -4.90 -20.00
N GLU A 24 14.83 -4.54 -20.59
CA GLU A 24 14.43 -3.16 -20.78
C GLU A 24 14.30 -2.41 -19.45
N LEU A 25 13.69 -3.04 -18.44
CA LEU A 25 13.62 -2.50 -17.09
C LEU A 25 15.00 -2.26 -16.49
N ARG A 26 15.93 -3.17 -16.70
CA ARG A 26 17.31 -3.03 -16.21
C ARG A 26 18.02 -1.85 -16.90
N GLU A 27 17.90 -1.74 -18.22
CA GLU A 27 18.49 -0.64 -19.00
C GLU A 27 17.90 0.70 -18.54
N TYR A 28 16.58 0.80 -18.42
CA TYR A 28 15.90 1.97 -17.90
C TYR A 28 16.39 2.39 -16.50
N ARG A 29 16.60 1.42 -15.60
CA ARG A 29 17.12 1.68 -14.25
C ARG A 29 18.59 2.13 -14.28
N ILE A 30 19.41 1.58 -15.17
CA ILE A 30 20.81 1.99 -15.33
C ILE A 30 20.90 3.42 -15.85
N GLU A 31 20.11 3.78 -16.84
CA GLU A 31 20.08 5.14 -17.39
C GLU A 31 19.68 6.19 -16.35
N ARG A 32 18.81 5.82 -15.42
CA ARG A 32 18.30 6.70 -14.36
C ARG A 32 18.92 6.48 -12.99
N ALA A 33 19.96 5.68 -12.90
CA ALA A 33 20.63 5.38 -11.62
C ALA A 33 21.22 6.62 -10.93
N TYR A 34 21.50 7.67 -11.71
CA TYR A 34 22.03 8.94 -11.21
C TYR A 34 20.99 10.06 -11.11
N ASP A 35 19.74 9.77 -11.50
CA ASP A 35 18.68 10.75 -11.34
C ASP A 35 18.37 10.93 -9.86
N ARG A 36 18.23 12.20 -9.46
CA ARG A 36 17.86 12.51 -8.08
C ARG A 36 16.45 11.99 -7.80
N PRO A 37 16.25 11.27 -6.69
CA PRO A 37 14.91 10.85 -6.28
C PRO A 37 13.98 12.06 -6.10
N THR A 38 12.74 11.92 -6.54
CA THR A 38 11.70 12.89 -6.23
C THR A 38 11.00 12.46 -4.95
N ILE A 39 11.08 13.30 -3.92
CA ILE A 39 10.51 13.01 -2.59
C ILE A 39 9.35 13.96 -2.36
N MET A 40 8.18 13.42 -2.08
CA MET A 40 6.95 14.17 -1.86
C MET A 40 6.35 13.81 -0.50
N PHE A 41 5.88 14.83 0.21
CA PHE A 41 5.19 14.67 1.49
C PHE A 41 3.68 14.87 1.32
N TYR A 42 2.96 14.04 2.07
CA TYR A 42 1.50 14.05 2.17
C TYR A 42 1.10 14.02 3.65
N ASP A 43 -0.09 14.51 3.94
CA ASP A 43 -0.69 14.37 5.29
C ASP A 43 -1.38 13.01 5.49
N GLY A 44 -2.04 12.84 6.62
CA GLY A 44 -2.73 11.61 6.98
C GLY A 44 -3.86 11.18 6.03
N ASP A 45 -4.37 12.11 5.23
CA ASP A 45 -5.40 11.87 4.21
C ASP A 45 -4.83 11.79 2.78
N TRP A 46 -3.52 11.69 2.66
CA TRP A 46 -2.81 11.69 1.38
C TRP A 46 -3.01 12.98 0.56
N VAL A 47 -3.28 14.11 1.22
CA VAL A 47 -3.28 15.42 0.57
C VAL A 47 -1.82 15.87 0.40
N TYR A 48 -1.46 16.17 -0.84
CA TYR A 48 -0.11 16.64 -1.18
C TYR A 48 0.25 17.92 -0.43
N ARG A 49 1.39 17.93 0.25
CA ARG A 49 1.91 19.06 1.01
C ARG A 49 3.09 19.74 0.35
N GLY A 50 3.89 19.01 -0.38
CA GLY A 50 4.99 19.59 -1.14
C GLY A 50 6.05 18.57 -1.52
N THR A 51 6.94 19.00 -2.42
CA THR A 51 8.14 18.24 -2.79
C THR A 51 9.31 18.67 -1.89
N VAL A 52 10.04 17.69 -1.40
CA VAL A 52 11.19 17.89 -0.54
C VAL A 52 12.41 18.19 -1.40
N TYR A 53 13.09 19.28 -1.09
CA TYR A 53 14.34 19.68 -1.73
C TYR A 53 15.42 19.89 -0.65
N GLY A 54 16.64 19.50 -0.96
CA GLY A 54 17.77 19.75 -0.07
C GLY A 54 17.92 18.76 1.08
N GLU A 55 17.41 17.53 0.91
CA GLU A 55 17.74 16.43 1.81
C GLU A 55 19.26 16.23 1.88
N ILE A 56 19.76 15.93 3.08
CA ILE A 56 21.18 15.63 3.33
C ILE A 56 21.48 14.20 2.91
N ALA A 57 20.57 13.30 3.27
CA ALA A 57 20.65 11.88 2.94
C ALA A 57 19.26 11.27 2.93
N GLY A 58 19.09 10.26 2.14
CA GLY A 58 17.92 9.38 2.12
C GLY A 58 18.36 7.92 1.94
N GLY A 59 17.64 7.01 2.54
CA GLY A 59 17.84 5.59 2.38
C GLY A 59 16.51 4.88 2.33
N VAL A 60 16.40 3.90 1.44
CA VAL A 60 15.26 3.00 1.34
C VAL A 60 15.77 1.59 1.49
N HIS A 61 15.22 0.87 2.42
CA HIS A 61 15.48 -0.55 2.63
C HIS A 61 14.17 -1.31 2.39
N ILE A 62 14.17 -2.13 1.35
CA ILE A 62 13.01 -2.94 0.95
C ILE A 62 13.36 -4.38 1.26
N GLU A 63 12.45 -5.05 1.93
CA GLU A 63 12.52 -6.48 2.21
C GLU A 63 11.35 -7.19 1.53
N VAL A 64 11.60 -8.39 1.02
CA VAL A 64 10.54 -9.20 0.39
C VAL A 64 9.63 -9.74 1.49
N ASN A 65 8.34 -9.50 1.36
CA ASN A 65 7.30 -9.94 2.30
C ASN A 65 7.48 -9.46 3.75
N GLU A 66 8.29 -8.43 3.97
CA GLU A 66 8.51 -7.79 5.27
C GLU A 66 8.40 -6.28 5.14
N THR A 67 8.11 -5.61 6.25
CA THR A 67 8.01 -4.15 6.26
C THR A 67 9.37 -3.52 6.02
N GLY A 68 9.51 -2.86 4.88
CA GLY A 68 10.66 -2.04 4.56
C GLY A 68 10.68 -0.73 5.36
N THR A 69 11.82 -0.05 5.30
CA THR A 69 12.01 1.23 5.98
C THR A 69 12.53 2.29 5.03
N ILE A 70 12.02 3.51 5.18
CA ILE A 70 12.52 4.68 4.48
C ILE A 70 13.02 5.66 5.54
N GLN A 71 14.25 6.09 5.42
CA GLN A 71 14.82 7.12 6.29
C GLN A 71 15.17 8.35 5.48
N LEU A 72 14.79 9.52 6.00
CA LEU A 72 15.10 10.80 5.40
C LEU A 72 15.78 11.71 6.41
N ARG A 73 16.87 12.37 6.00
CA ARG A 73 17.60 13.36 6.81
C ARG A 73 17.48 14.71 6.16
N LEU A 74 16.93 15.66 6.89
CA LEU A 74 16.67 17.03 6.44
C LEU A 74 17.47 18.01 7.26
N PRO A 75 18.07 19.04 6.64
CA PRO A 75 18.78 20.09 7.38
C PRO A 75 17.79 20.98 8.12
N ILE A 76 18.21 21.51 9.26
CA ILE A 76 17.57 22.63 9.93
C ILE A 76 18.41 23.86 9.60
N ASP A 77 17.99 24.63 8.61
CA ASP A 77 18.63 25.86 8.18
C ASP A 77 17.61 27.00 8.29
N LEU A 78 17.82 27.91 9.23
CA LEU A 78 16.87 29.00 9.50
C LEU A 78 16.88 30.06 8.40
N ASP A 79 17.95 30.13 7.60
CA ASP A 79 18.11 31.10 6.56
C ASP A 79 17.45 30.67 5.23
N ASP A 80 17.27 29.36 5.00
CA ASP A 80 16.60 28.84 3.80
C ASP A 80 15.31 28.09 4.12
N ARG A 81 14.23 28.84 4.25
CA ARG A 81 12.89 28.29 4.53
C ARG A 81 12.36 27.34 3.44
N ARG A 82 12.80 27.49 2.20
CA ARG A 82 12.36 26.60 1.10
C ARG A 82 12.98 25.22 1.22
N ARG A 83 14.21 25.17 1.68
CA ARG A 83 14.95 23.94 1.89
C ARG A 83 14.54 23.21 3.16
N THR A 84 14.08 23.93 4.16
CA THR A 84 13.81 23.41 5.50
C THR A 84 12.33 23.27 5.84
N TRP A 85 11.41 23.66 4.95
CA TRP A 85 9.97 23.61 5.22
C TRP A 85 9.51 22.21 5.68
N ALA A 86 10.04 21.15 5.07
CA ALA A 86 9.67 19.77 5.37
C ALA A 86 10.12 19.34 6.77
N ALA A 87 11.31 19.79 7.21
CA ALA A 87 11.81 19.56 8.56
C ALA A 87 10.92 20.24 9.61
N PHE A 88 10.59 21.51 9.40
CA PHE A 88 9.72 22.26 10.31
C PHE A 88 8.31 21.69 10.34
N TRP A 89 7.74 21.34 9.17
CA TRP A 89 6.42 20.74 9.11
C TRP A 89 6.39 19.36 9.81
N ALA A 90 7.46 18.57 9.71
CA ALA A 90 7.54 17.29 10.40
C ALA A 90 7.64 17.45 11.92
N LEU A 91 8.26 18.50 12.43
CA LEU A 91 8.39 18.78 13.86
C LEU A 91 7.16 19.47 14.46
N ASP A 92 6.38 20.18 13.65
CA ASP A 92 5.21 20.94 14.10
C ASP A 92 3.98 20.05 14.19
N GLU A 93 3.85 19.37 15.34
CA GLU A 93 2.69 18.51 15.62
C GLU A 93 1.38 19.31 15.69
N GLU A 94 1.43 20.56 16.11
CA GLU A 94 0.24 21.41 16.23
C GLU A 94 -0.30 21.79 14.85
N SER A 95 0.53 22.18 13.91
CA SER A 95 0.13 22.49 12.52
C SER A 95 -0.30 21.23 11.74
N ARG A 96 0.27 20.07 12.06
CA ARG A 96 -0.14 18.79 11.47
C ARG A 96 -1.48 18.29 12.04
N GLY A 97 -1.85 18.73 13.23
CA GLY A 97 -2.94 18.16 13.99
C GLY A 97 -2.64 16.71 14.39
N THR A 98 -3.65 15.86 14.31
CA THR A 98 -3.51 14.41 14.56
C THR A 98 -3.02 13.63 13.34
N SER A 99 -2.72 14.32 12.25
CA SER A 99 -2.39 13.70 10.98
C SER A 99 -0.99 13.09 11.01
N ASN A 100 -0.88 11.89 10.43
CA ASN A 100 0.41 11.28 10.16
C ASN A 100 1.09 11.98 8.96
N ILE A 101 2.39 11.71 8.76
CA ILE A 101 3.12 12.11 7.56
C ILE A 101 3.25 10.88 6.68
N HIS A 102 2.86 11.03 5.41
CA HIS A 102 3.13 10.03 4.40
C HIS A 102 4.20 10.54 3.42
N ILE A 103 4.97 9.60 2.92
CA ILE A 103 6.03 9.87 1.96
C ILE A 103 5.79 9.08 0.67
N ARG A 104 6.12 9.71 -0.45
CA ARG A 104 6.23 9.08 -1.76
C ARG A 104 7.60 9.40 -2.31
N VAL A 105 8.37 8.38 -2.61
CA VAL A 105 9.69 8.46 -3.22
C VAL A 105 9.61 7.85 -4.61
N GLU A 106 9.99 8.62 -5.60
CA GLU A 106 10.08 8.17 -6.99
C GLU A 106 11.55 8.17 -7.40
N THR A 107 12.06 7.00 -7.71
CA THR A 107 13.46 6.80 -8.09
C THR A 107 13.60 5.61 -9.04
N MET A 108 14.44 5.73 -10.05
CA MET A 108 14.77 4.64 -10.99
C MET A 108 13.52 3.93 -11.56
N GLY A 109 12.42 4.67 -11.81
CA GLY A 109 11.17 4.10 -12.30
C GLY A 109 10.36 3.33 -11.26
N ALA A 110 10.80 3.30 -10.01
CA ALA A 110 10.04 2.73 -8.90
C ALA A 110 9.36 3.83 -8.08
N ARG A 111 8.19 3.52 -7.57
CA ARG A 111 7.47 4.33 -6.59
C ARG A 111 7.45 3.57 -5.28
N ILE A 112 7.91 4.21 -4.22
CA ILE A 112 7.95 3.64 -2.88
C ILE A 112 7.18 4.61 -1.99
N CYS A 113 6.17 4.11 -1.32
CA CYS A 113 5.35 4.89 -0.40
C CYS A 113 5.48 4.35 1.01
N GLY A 114 5.14 5.20 1.97
CA GLY A 114 5.17 4.77 3.36
C GLY A 114 4.57 5.83 4.28
N ARG A 115 4.38 5.43 5.52
CA ARG A 115 3.92 6.30 6.59
C ARG A 115 4.99 6.49 7.66
N MET A 116 5.00 7.65 8.27
CA MET A 116 5.91 7.93 9.38
C MET A 116 5.67 6.93 10.53
N ARG A 117 6.76 6.41 11.07
CA ARG A 117 6.70 5.51 12.23
C ARG A 117 5.98 6.18 13.40
N PRO A 118 4.98 5.54 14.01
CA PRO A 118 4.15 6.19 15.05
C PRO A 118 4.92 6.63 16.30
N LYS A 119 5.96 5.89 16.69
CA LYS A 119 6.81 6.24 17.84
C LYS A 119 8.22 6.56 17.38
N ASN A 120 8.73 7.71 17.81
CA ASN A 120 10.08 8.17 17.48
C ASN A 120 10.35 8.29 15.98
N GLY A 121 9.30 8.43 15.15
CA GLY A 121 9.43 8.58 13.70
C GLY A 121 10.12 9.87 13.29
N VAL A 122 10.08 10.91 14.14
CA VAL A 122 10.79 12.18 13.93
C VAL A 122 11.73 12.42 15.10
N ARG A 123 12.98 12.75 14.82
CA ARG A 123 13.97 13.11 15.83
C ARG A 123 14.92 14.20 15.34
N VAL A 124 15.31 15.07 16.23
CA VAL A 124 16.35 16.08 15.96
C VAL A 124 17.70 15.50 16.35
N VAL A 125 18.65 15.53 15.43
CA VAL A 125 20.04 15.12 15.66
C VAL A 125 20.91 16.35 15.60
N ARG A 126 21.59 16.67 16.70
CA ARG A 126 22.55 17.76 16.78
C ARG A 126 23.89 17.31 16.25
N GLY A 127 24.37 17.98 15.23
CA GLY A 127 25.63 17.67 14.57
C GLY A 127 26.63 18.81 14.59
N LYS A 128 27.92 18.51 14.35
CA LYS A 128 28.97 19.53 14.22
C LYS A 128 28.78 20.40 12.95
N GLN A 129 28.05 19.92 11.98
CA GLN A 129 27.80 20.60 10.69
C GLN A 129 26.40 21.26 10.62
N GLY A 130 25.68 21.27 11.73
CA GLY A 130 24.31 21.77 11.83
C GLY A 130 23.36 20.75 12.41
N ASP A 131 22.18 21.20 12.82
CA ASP A 131 21.12 20.34 13.31
C ASP A 131 20.34 19.74 12.14
N GLU A 132 19.94 18.49 12.31
CA GLU A 132 19.20 17.72 11.30
C GLU A 132 17.94 17.15 11.89
N VAL A 133 16.90 17.04 11.07
CA VAL A 133 15.71 16.22 11.37
C VAL A 133 15.83 14.90 10.65
N VAL A 134 15.76 13.83 11.40
CA VAL A 134 15.69 12.48 10.84
C VAL A 134 14.26 11.98 10.97
N ILE A 135 13.69 11.53 9.86
CA ILE A 135 12.33 10.99 9.77
C ILE A 135 12.42 9.55 9.28
N ASP A 136 11.85 8.65 10.07
CA ASP A 136 11.77 7.24 9.74
C ASP A 136 10.32 6.90 9.31
N PHE A 137 10.21 6.24 8.17
CA PHE A 137 8.94 5.77 7.62
C PHE A 137 8.96 4.25 7.49
N LEU A 138 7.79 3.66 7.53
CA LEU A 138 7.52 2.26 7.25
C LEU A 138 6.78 2.20 5.92
N ASP A 139 7.11 1.23 5.08
CA ASP A 139 6.48 1.05 3.79
C ASP A 139 5.02 0.55 3.89
N ASP A 140 4.38 0.38 2.75
CA ASP A 140 2.96 0.04 2.67
C ASP A 140 2.64 -1.39 3.15
N ILE A 141 3.61 -2.30 3.24
CA ILE A 141 3.40 -3.65 3.82
C ILE A 141 2.98 -3.55 5.29
N GLU A 142 3.43 -2.52 6.00
CA GLU A 142 3.01 -2.26 7.37
C GLU A 142 1.49 -2.13 7.52
N GLU A 143 0.78 -1.67 6.50
CA GLU A 143 -0.69 -1.57 6.53
C GLU A 143 -1.34 -2.96 6.67
N MET A 144 -0.74 -3.99 6.09
CA MET A 144 -1.24 -5.37 6.18
C MET A 144 -1.19 -5.93 7.60
N LYS A 145 -0.27 -5.43 8.44
CA LYS A 145 -0.17 -5.79 9.88
C LYS A 145 -1.32 -5.21 10.70
N HIS A 146 -2.01 -4.20 10.18
CA HIS A 146 -3.13 -3.56 10.85
C HIS A 146 -4.51 -4.04 10.38
N VAL A 147 -4.57 -4.84 9.32
CA VAL A 147 -5.80 -5.50 8.89
C VAL A 147 -5.94 -6.83 9.61
N HIS A 148 -6.76 -6.84 10.67
CA HIS A 148 -7.04 -8.06 11.42
C HIS A 148 -8.03 -8.96 10.69
N THR A 149 -7.76 -10.25 10.67
CA THR A 149 -8.70 -11.25 10.15
C THR A 149 -9.78 -11.55 11.18
N ALA A 150 -10.99 -11.84 10.73
CA ALA A 150 -12.10 -12.22 11.60
C ALA A 150 -12.46 -13.71 11.42
N GLY A 151 -12.95 -14.31 12.48
CA GLY A 151 -13.52 -15.66 12.38
C GLY A 151 -14.76 -15.70 11.48
N ASN A 152 -15.54 -14.63 11.48
CA ASN A 152 -16.64 -14.41 10.53
C ASN A 152 -16.58 -12.96 10.02
N PRO A 153 -15.99 -12.69 8.85
CA PRO A 153 -15.84 -11.35 8.31
C PRO A 153 -17.18 -10.68 7.94
N PHE A 154 -18.26 -11.44 7.85
CA PHE A 154 -19.60 -10.93 7.53
C PHE A 154 -20.39 -10.47 8.76
N LEU A 155 -19.89 -10.70 9.97
CA LEU A 155 -20.52 -10.23 11.20
C LEU A 155 -19.79 -9.01 11.76
N PRO A 156 -20.53 -8.03 12.30
CA PRO A 156 -19.94 -6.93 13.07
C PRO A 156 -19.03 -7.45 14.20
N ILE A 157 -17.94 -6.72 14.45
CA ILE A 157 -16.96 -7.10 15.50
C ILE A 157 -17.62 -7.19 16.90
N SER A 158 -18.65 -6.39 17.13
CA SER A 158 -19.40 -6.36 18.39
C SER A 158 -20.22 -7.61 18.68
N LEU A 159 -20.47 -8.44 17.66
CA LEU A 159 -21.19 -9.69 17.80
C LEU A 159 -20.26 -10.87 18.08
N ILE A 160 -20.81 -11.91 18.71
CA ILE A 160 -20.07 -13.15 18.95
C ILE A 160 -19.69 -13.74 17.60
N GLN A 161 -18.38 -13.87 17.37
CA GLN A 161 -17.85 -14.45 16.13
C GLN A 161 -18.01 -15.96 16.13
N GLN A 162 -18.86 -16.46 15.27
CA GLN A 162 -19.05 -17.88 15.03
C GLN A 162 -19.06 -18.14 13.50
N PRO A 163 -18.22 -19.03 12.97
CA PRO A 163 -17.16 -19.77 13.65
C PRO A 163 -16.03 -18.87 14.19
N LYS A 164 -15.23 -19.38 15.13
CA LYS A 164 -14.11 -18.61 15.74
C LYS A 164 -12.92 -18.43 14.81
N ALA A 165 -12.86 -19.20 13.73
CA ALA A 165 -11.82 -19.13 12.72
C ALA A 165 -12.45 -19.08 11.32
N TRP A 166 -11.90 -18.22 10.48
CA TRP A 166 -12.11 -18.18 9.05
C TRP A 166 -11.19 -19.20 8.39
N MET A 167 -11.72 -20.09 7.56
CA MET A 167 -10.92 -21.11 6.90
C MET A 167 -11.29 -21.19 5.42
N LEU A 168 -10.32 -21.07 4.55
CA LEU A 168 -10.44 -21.23 3.11
C LEU A 168 -9.39 -22.21 2.60
N TYR A 169 -9.80 -23.16 1.79
CA TYR A 169 -8.90 -24.07 1.07
C TYR A 169 -9.05 -23.84 -0.42
N MET A 170 -8.09 -23.15 -1.01
CA MET A 170 -8.08 -22.77 -2.42
C MET A 170 -6.66 -22.37 -2.85
N GLN A 171 -6.47 -21.86 -4.08
CA GLN A 171 -5.20 -21.30 -4.51
C GLN A 171 -4.74 -20.22 -3.52
N ALA A 172 -3.45 -20.22 -3.21
CA ALA A 172 -2.84 -19.39 -2.16
C ALA A 172 -3.13 -17.89 -2.33
N ASP A 173 -2.93 -17.36 -3.53
CA ASP A 173 -3.22 -15.97 -3.89
C ASP A 173 -4.70 -15.63 -3.70
N HIS A 174 -5.59 -16.43 -4.28
CA HIS A 174 -7.03 -16.22 -4.18
C HIS A 174 -7.53 -16.32 -2.73
N GLY A 175 -6.99 -17.25 -1.94
CA GLY A 175 -7.34 -17.41 -0.54
C GLY A 175 -6.93 -16.21 0.31
N ILE A 176 -5.73 -15.67 0.11
CA ILE A 176 -5.24 -14.47 0.78
C ILE A 176 -6.06 -13.24 0.35
N LEU A 177 -6.24 -13.03 -0.96
CA LEU A 177 -6.96 -11.88 -1.49
C LEU A 177 -8.43 -11.88 -1.06
N LEU A 178 -9.11 -13.04 -1.06
CA LEU A 178 -10.50 -13.15 -0.60
C LEU A 178 -10.61 -12.87 0.90
N THR A 179 -9.66 -13.37 1.70
CA THR A 179 -9.60 -13.11 3.13
C THR A 179 -9.38 -11.62 3.40
N LEU A 180 -8.46 -10.98 2.67
CA LEU A 180 -8.21 -9.54 2.75
C LEU A 180 -9.46 -8.75 2.35
N ALA A 181 -10.04 -9.03 1.18
CA ALA A 181 -11.23 -8.33 0.68
C ALA A 181 -12.40 -8.39 1.65
N ALA A 182 -12.73 -9.59 2.17
CA ALA A 182 -13.82 -9.78 3.12
C ALA A 182 -13.62 -8.97 4.42
N ASN A 183 -12.38 -8.88 4.91
CA ASN A 183 -12.09 -8.10 6.11
C ASN A 183 -12.05 -6.58 5.84
N LEU A 184 -11.57 -6.14 4.67
CA LEU A 184 -11.60 -4.74 4.27
C LEU A 184 -13.03 -4.24 4.07
N ILE A 185 -13.89 -5.02 3.44
CA ILE A 185 -15.33 -4.71 3.33
C ILE A 185 -15.90 -4.43 4.72
N ARG A 186 -15.66 -5.30 5.68
CA ARG A 186 -16.13 -5.10 7.05
C ARG A 186 -15.56 -3.85 7.72
N LEU A 187 -14.29 -3.53 7.51
CA LEU A 187 -13.62 -2.40 8.16
C LEU A 187 -13.97 -1.05 7.53
N GLN A 188 -14.16 -1.01 6.23
CA GLN A 188 -14.33 0.24 5.49
C GLN A 188 -15.80 0.57 5.19
N LEU A 189 -16.68 -0.43 5.24
CA LEU A 189 -18.11 -0.27 4.99
C LEU A 189 -18.88 -0.29 6.31
N THR A 190 -18.79 0.79 7.07
CA THR A 190 -19.49 0.92 8.36
C THR A 190 -21.01 1.05 8.24
N ASN A 191 -21.53 1.34 7.04
CA ASN A 191 -22.95 1.60 6.77
C ASN A 191 -23.55 0.67 5.70
N ILE A 192 -23.05 -0.57 5.59
CA ILE A 192 -23.68 -1.54 4.70
C ILE A 192 -25.07 -1.89 5.24
N SER A 193 -26.08 -1.82 4.39
CA SER A 193 -27.40 -2.35 4.69
C SER A 193 -27.39 -3.89 4.78
N ILE A 194 -28.37 -4.46 5.47
CA ILE A 194 -28.51 -5.91 5.56
C ILE A 194 -28.70 -6.53 4.16
N ASP A 195 -29.36 -5.81 3.25
CA ASP A 195 -29.57 -6.23 1.87
C ASP A 195 -28.27 -6.28 1.07
N ASP A 196 -27.35 -5.33 1.31
CA ASP A 196 -26.00 -5.36 0.70
C ASP A 196 -25.17 -6.54 1.23
N ILE A 197 -25.33 -6.90 2.50
CA ILE A 197 -24.67 -8.09 3.08
C ILE A 197 -25.20 -9.37 2.43
N PHE A 198 -26.51 -9.49 2.19
CA PHE A 198 -27.07 -10.65 1.50
C PHE A 198 -26.62 -10.70 0.03
N ALA A 199 -26.52 -9.57 -0.64
CA ALA A 199 -25.94 -9.50 -2.00
C ALA A 199 -24.46 -9.93 -2.03
N LEU A 200 -23.68 -9.62 -0.99
CA LEU A 200 -22.30 -10.07 -0.80
C LEU A 200 -22.18 -11.58 -0.49
N LEU A 201 -23.20 -12.17 0.10
CA LEU A 201 -23.25 -13.61 0.40
C LEU A 201 -23.69 -14.46 -0.80
N ASP A 202 -24.27 -13.85 -1.82
CA ASP A 202 -24.68 -14.55 -3.02
C ASP A 202 -23.47 -14.76 -3.96
N ILE A 203 -22.96 -15.98 -3.96
CA ILE A 203 -21.82 -16.42 -4.80
C ILE A 203 -22.09 -16.15 -6.28
N SER A 204 -23.37 -16.17 -6.73
CA SER A 204 -23.73 -15.90 -8.12
C SER A 204 -23.35 -14.46 -8.54
N ASN A 205 -23.44 -13.51 -7.63
CA ASN A 205 -23.06 -12.13 -7.85
C ASN A 205 -21.54 -11.96 -8.00
N TRP A 206 -20.73 -12.74 -7.27
CA TRP A 206 -19.27 -12.76 -7.42
C TRP A 206 -18.85 -13.35 -8.78
N ILE A 207 -19.53 -14.40 -9.22
CA ILE A 207 -19.25 -15.06 -10.51
C ILE A 207 -19.63 -14.15 -11.68
N ASN A 208 -20.72 -13.39 -11.54
CA ASN A 208 -21.26 -12.55 -12.61
C ASN A 208 -20.70 -11.11 -12.62
N GLY A 209 -19.78 -10.77 -11.70
CA GLY A 209 -19.16 -9.44 -11.64
C GLY A 209 -20.08 -8.31 -11.14
N THR A 210 -21.37 -8.57 -10.89
CA THR A 210 -22.35 -7.54 -10.50
C THR A 210 -22.01 -6.91 -9.14
N ILE A 211 -21.37 -7.65 -8.23
CA ILE A 211 -20.86 -7.11 -6.97
C ILE A 211 -19.73 -6.13 -7.18
N LEU A 212 -18.88 -6.36 -8.17
CA LEU A 212 -17.76 -5.47 -8.46
C LEU A 212 -18.26 -4.07 -8.83
N ASP A 213 -19.34 -3.95 -9.57
CA ASP A 213 -19.91 -2.64 -9.95
C ASP A 213 -20.49 -1.90 -8.72
N HIS A 214 -21.14 -2.61 -7.81
CA HIS A 214 -21.63 -2.02 -6.57
C HIS A 214 -20.50 -1.67 -5.59
N LEU A 215 -19.47 -2.50 -5.50
CA LEU A 215 -18.31 -2.27 -4.64
C LEU A 215 -17.36 -1.21 -5.22
N LEU A 216 -17.28 -1.04 -6.54
CA LEU A 216 -16.38 -0.07 -7.16
C LEU A 216 -16.59 1.35 -6.64
N ASN A 217 -17.85 1.80 -6.55
CA ASN A 217 -18.15 3.13 -6.04
C ASN A 217 -17.73 3.32 -4.57
N VAL A 218 -17.85 2.28 -3.77
CA VAL A 218 -17.44 2.30 -2.36
C VAL A 218 -15.94 2.14 -2.25
N TRP A 219 -15.35 1.27 -3.06
CA TRP A 219 -13.90 1.05 -3.10
C TRP A 219 -13.13 2.26 -3.58
N GLN A 220 -13.67 3.05 -4.51
CA GLN A 220 -13.04 4.30 -4.97
C GLN A 220 -12.80 5.30 -3.83
N GLN A 221 -13.59 5.22 -2.75
CA GLN A 221 -13.42 6.05 -1.54
C GLN A 221 -12.66 5.33 -0.43
N SER A 222 -12.30 4.07 -0.62
CA SER A 222 -11.60 3.26 0.38
C SER A 222 -10.11 3.55 0.43
N GLN A 223 -9.49 3.29 1.59
CA GLN A 223 -8.04 3.49 1.76
C GLN A 223 -7.22 2.33 1.18
N ILE A 224 -7.76 1.12 1.25
CA ILE A 224 -7.14 -0.10 0.74
C ILE A 224 -8.18 -0.85 -0.09
N VAL A 225 -7.76 -1.33 -1.25
CA VAL A 225 -8.61 -2.04 -2.19
C VAL A 225 -7.89 -3.27 -2.71
N VAL A 226 -8.61 -4.35 -2.87
CA VAL A 226 -8.08 -5.56 -3.51
C VAL A 226 -8.41 -5.53 -4.99
N LYS A 227 -7.38 -5.64 -5.84
CA LYS A 227 -7.57 -5.76 -7.29
C LYS A 227 -8.45 -6.99 -7.59
N PRO A 228 -9.52 -6.84 -8.40
CA PRO A 228 -10.32 -7.97 -8.82
C PRO A 228 -9.49 -9.04 -9.54
N TRP A 229 -9.82 -10.31 -9.31
CA TRP A 229 -9.16 -11.45 -9.94
C TRP A 229 -10.20 -12.41 -10.55
N GLY A 230 -9.82 -13.12 -11.60
CA GLY A 230 -10.65 -14.17 -12.22
C GLY A 230 -10.52 -15.49 -11.46
N LEU A 231 -11.64 -16.14 -11.18
CA LEU A 231 -11.61 -17.52 -10.68
C LEU A 231 -11.08 -18.43 -11.78
N GLY A 232 -9.91 -19.04 -11.56
CA GLY A 232 -9.27 -19.95 -12.52
C GLY A 232 -8.03 -19.39 -13.19
N ASP A 233 -7.67 -18.12 -12.96
CA ASP A 233 -6.49 -17.50 -13.57
C ASP A 233 -5.22 -17.65 -12.73
N SER A 234 -5.26 -18.43 -11.63
CA SER A 234 -4.13 -18.64 -10.75
C SER A 234 -3.40 -19.94 -11.02
N ASN A 235 -2.07 -19.86 -11.06
CA ASN A 235 -1.16 -21.00 -11.04
C ASN A 235 -0.56 -21.24 -9.64
N ALA A 236 -1.01 -20.50 -8.63
CA ALA A 236 -0.54 -20.68 -7.26
C ALA A 236 -0.91 -22.04 -6.69
N PRO A 237 -0.09 -22.62 -5.80
CA PRO A 237 -0.41 -23.88 -5.16
C PRO A 237 -1.65 -23.76 -4.27
N LEU A 238 -2.28 -24.90 -3.96
CA LEU A 238 -3.38 -24.94 -3.01
C LEU A 238 -2.86 -24.71 -1.60
N ALA A 239 -3.52 -23.83 -0.85
CA ALA A 239 -3.18 -23.52 0.53
C ALA A 239 -4.44 -23.46 1.41
N LEU A 240 -4.23 -23.69 2.70
CA LEU A 240 -5.24 -23.48 3.73
C LEU A 240 -5.01 -22.14 4.41
N VAL A 241 -5.86 -21.16 4.13
CA VAL A 241 -5.83 -19.85 4.79
C VAL A 241 -6.67 -19.92 6.06
N VAL A 242 -6.06 -19.66 7.21
CA VAL A 242 -6.74 -19.68 8.50
C VAL A 242 -6.56 -18.36 9.22
N GLY A 243 -7.65 -17.62 9.38
CA GLY A 243 -7.66 -16.34 10.08
C GLY A 243 -8.52 -16.35 11.34
N ASN A 244 -8.17 -15.52 12.29
CA ASN A 244 -8.97 -15.25 13.49
C ASN A 244 -8.73 -13.81 13.96
N ILE A 245 -9.56 -13.30 14.87
CA ILE A 245 -9.50 -11.90 15.32
C ILE A 245 -8.17 -11.49 15.97
N LYS A 246 -7.32 -12.43 16.33
CA LYS A 246 -6.02 -12.16 16.95
C LYS A 246 -4.87 -12.11 15.96
N THR A 247 -5.11 -12.48 14.71
CA THR A 247 -4.10 -12.51 13.65
C THR A 247 -4.35 -11.39 12.64
N SER A 248 -3.29 -10.77 12.16
CA SER A 248 -3.35 -9.87 11.02
C SER A 248 -3.37 -10.65 9.72
N ILE A 249 -3.75 -9.99 8.61
CA ILE A 249 -3.64 -10.61 7.28
C ILE A 249 -2.17 -10.88 6.94
N PHE A 250 -1.26 -10.04 7.43
CA PHE A 250 0.18 -10.23 7.29
C PHE A 250 0.63 -11.56 7.92
N ASP A 251 0.26 -11.80 9.20
CA ASP A 251 0.62 -13.03 9.91
C ASP A 251 0.04 -14.29 9.28
N VAL A 252 -1.16 -14.18 8.72
CA VAL A 252 -1.83 -15.29 8.03
C VAL A 252 -1.18 -15.61 6.69
N ALA A 253 -0.80 -14.55 5.95
CA ALA A 253 -0.24 -14.71 4.61
C ALA A 253 1.24 -15.09 4.62
N ALA A 254 2.05 -14.61 5.58
CA ALA A 254 3.50 -14.79 5.57
C ALA A 254 3.95 -16.24 5.35
N PRO A 255 3.49 -17.26 6.10
CA PRO A 255 3.91 -18.64 5.87
C PRO A 255 3.42 -19.21 4.53
N ILE A 256 2.29 -18.72 4.01
CA ILE A 256 1.74 -19.16 2.73
C ILE A 256 2.55 -18.56 1.59
N LEU A 257 2.91 -17.28 1.68
CA LEU A 257 3.72 -16.59 0.68
C LEU A 257 5.12 -17.20 0.59
N GLU A 258 5.72 -17.57 1.74
CA GLU A 258 7.02 -18.23 1.78
C GLU A 258 6.96 -19.62 1.13
N ASP A 259 5.96 -20.44 1.47
CA ASP A 259 5.81 -21.81 0.94
C ASP A 259 5.47 -21.81 -0.57
N ALA A 260 4.70 -20.82 -1.01
CA ALA A 260 4.29 -20.67 -2.40
C ALA A 260 5.27 -19.85 -3.27
N GLU A 261 6.40 -19.38 -2.71
CA GLU A 261 7.36 -18.50 -3.37
C GLU A 261 6.71 -17.24 -3.98
N MET A 262 5.73 -16.66 -3.27
CA MET A 262 4.96 -15.49 -3.69
C MET A 262 5.38 -14.25 -2.90
N GLN A 263 5.00 -13.08 -3.38
CA GLN A 263 5.24 -11.81 -2.70
C GLN A 263 4.02 -10.90 -2.74
N TRP A 264 3.96 -9.94 -1.81
CA TRP A 264 3.01 -8.85 -1.87
C TRP A 264 3.32 -7.96 -3.08
N ASP A 265 2.27 -7.61 -3.83
CA ASP A 265 2.28 -6.53 -4.82
C ASP A 265 1.32 -5.44 -4.33
N LEU A 266 1.87 -4.41 -3.70
CA LEU A 266 1.15 -3.28 -3.13
C LEU A 266 1.49 -2.04 -3.91
N GLN A 267 0.47 -1.42 -4.50
CA GLN A 267 0.63 -0.23 -5.33
C GLN A 267 -0.31 0.87 -4.86
N ARG A 268 0.23 2.07 -4.63
CA ARG A 268 -0.58 3.23 -4.28
C ARG A 268 -0.96 4.03 -5.52
N TRP A 269 -2.25 4.26 -5.66
CA TRP A 269 -2.77 5.11 -6.73
C TRP A 269 -2.81 6.58 -6.29
N PHE A 270 -2.46 7.47 -7.22
CA PHE A 270 -2.52 8.92 -7.01
C PHE A 270 -3.27 9.60 -8.14
N THR A 271 -3.88 10.74 -7.83
CA THR A 271 -4.57 11.57 -8.83
C THR A 271 -3.63 11.92 -9.99
N GLY A 272 -4.01 11.51 -11.20
CA GLY A 272 -3.21 11.66 -12.41
C GLY A 272 -2.50 10.37 -12.86
N ASP A 273 -2.51 9.32 -12.05
CA ASP A 273 -2.08 8.00 -12.49
C ASP A 273 -3.11 7.38 -13.48
N PRO A 274 -2.68 6.44 -14.32
CA PRO A 274 -3.61 5.64 -15.13
C PRO A 274 -4.56 4.84 -14.22
N GLU A 275 -5.60 4.27 -14.79
CA GLU A 275 -6.47 3.37 -14.03
C GLU A 275 -5.67 2.20 -13.47
N PRO A 276 -5.95 1.79 -12.20
CA PRO A 276 -5.14 0.75 -11.53
C PRO A 276 -5.29 -0.64 -12.16
N TRP A 277 -6.41 -0.88 -12.85
CA TRP A 277 -6.64 -2.06 -13.71
C TRP A 277 -7.68 -1.70 -14.78
N PRO A 278 -7.74 -2.42 -15.90
CA PRO A 278 -8.70 -2.14 -16.98
C PRO A 278 -10.14 -2.09 -16.49
N GLY A 279 -10.83 -0.98 -16.78
CA GLY A 279 -12.22 -0.75 -16.37
C GLY A 279 -12.42 -0.21 -14.94
N ALA A 280 -11.35 0.00 -14.18
CA ALA A 280 -11.45 0.58 -12.84
C ALA A 280 -11.78 2.08 -12.83
N GLY A 281 -11.47 2.78 -13.93
CA GLY A 281 -11.57 4.22 -14.01
C GLY A 281 -10.51 4.95 -13.19
N THR A 282 -10.58 6.27 -13.19
CA THR A 282 -9.56 7.14 -12.53
C THR A 282 -10.14 8.01 -11.41
N ASN A 283 -11.32 7.68 -10.90
CA ASN A 283 -11.99 8.47 -9.86
C ASN A 283 -11.76 7.86 -8.46
N TRP A 284 -10.50 7.57 -8.14
CA TRP A 284 -10.12 6.99 -6.87
C TRP A 284 -9.72 8.05 -5.85
N ARG A 285 -9.87 7.73 -4.58
CA ARG A 285 -9.31 8.52 -3.48
C ARG A 285 -7.79 8.56 -3.63
N ASN A 286 -7.21 9.76 -3.50
CA ASN A 286 -5.77 9.92 -3.58
C ASN A 286 -5.06 9.12 -2.47
N GLY A 287 -4.04 8.35 -2.82
CA GLY A 287 -3.30 7.49 -1.91
C GLY A 287 -4.00 6.16 -1.57
N THR A 288 -5.01 5.72 -2.34
CA THR A 288 -5.58 4.37 -2.20
C THR A 288 -4.51 3.31 -2.48
N LEU A 289 -4.38 2.32 -1.61
CA LEU A 289 -3.47 1.17 -1.68
C LEU A 289 -4.19 -0.05 -2.23
#